data_2cf3b32854c2862f416518d6903489f2
#
_entry.id   2cf3b32854c2862f416518d6903489f2
#
_cell.length_a   1.000
_cell.length_b   1.000
_cell.length_c   1.000
_cell.angle_alpha   90.00
_cell.angle_beta   90.00
_cell.angle_gamma   90.00
#
_symmetry.space_group_name_H-M   'P 1'
#
loop_
_entity.id
_entity.type
_entity.pdbx_description
1 polymer ?
#
loop_
_entity_poly.entity_id
_entity_poly.type
_entity_poly.pdbx_seq_one_letter_code
_entity_poly.pdbx_strand_id
1 'polypeptide(L)'
;GSEMCIRDRDERARISIYRGPNIGAPPANDPMPEDLRGKITIKVDDYVTTDHIMPAGSRLKYRSNVPKYSEFVFEPLDPEFSRRAAELRDQDVHNLVAAGVSYGQGSSREHAALCPMYLGVKAVMAKSIERIHAANLVNFGIVPFTFVKESDYDSLKRDDDVEIPGIRDAIERGDEVVEAFDRTAGEKVLL
;
A
#
# COMPACT_ATOMS: atom_id res chain seq x y z
N GLY A 1 -12.36 0.97 44.83
CA GLY A 1 -13.08 1.68 43.82
C GLY A 1 -12.11 2.05 42.73
N SER A 2 -12.24 1.43 41.55
CA SER A 2 -11.41 1.72 40.40
C SER A 2 -11.91 3.01 39.74
N GLU A 3 -11.37 4.13 40.08
CA GLU A 3 -11.44 5.34 39.28
C GLU A 3 -10.51 5.18 38.06
N MET A 4 -10.86 4.25 37.19
CA MET A 4 -10.13 4.09 35.92
C MET A 4 -10.71 5.06 34.92
N CYS A 5 -10.14 6.28 34.89
CA CYS A 5 -9.91 7.09 33.69
C CYS A 5 -11.14 7.44 32.84
N ILE A 6 -12.19 8.04 33.42
CA ILE A 6 -13.02 8.95 32.64
C ILE A 6 -12.59 10.36 33.03
N ARG A 7 -11.53 10.86 32.37
CA ARG A 7 -11.25 12.30 32.42
C ARG A 7 -12.32 13.01 31.65
N ASP A 8 -12.87 14.04 32.28
CA ASP A 8 -13.91 14.87 31.68
C ASP A 8 -13.50 15.43 30.32
N ARG A 9 -14.46 15.63 29.43
CA ARG A 9 -14.21 16.12 28.04
C ARG A 9 -13.40 17.42 28.04
N ASP A 10 -13.64 18.29 28.99
CA ASP A 10 -12.98 19.60 29.09
C ASP A 10 -11.50 19.51 29.51
N GLU A 11 -11.12 18.45 30.22
CA GLU A 11 -9.72 18.19 30.56
C GLU A 11 -8.95 17.55 29.38
N ARG A 12 -9.63 16.79 28.49
CA ARG A 12 -8.99 16.15 27.34
C ARG A 12 -8.33 17.15 26.40
N ALA A 13 -8.95 18.31 26.21
CA ALA A 13 -8.41 19.37 25.34
C ALA A 13 -7.11 19.98 25.89
N ARG A 14 -6.80 19.79 27.19
CA ARG A 14 -5.61 20.34 27.85
C ARG A 14 -4.47 19.34 27.99
N ILE A 15 -4.69 18.07 27.59
CA ILE A 15 -3.67 17.02 27.72
C ILE A 15 -2.68 17.14 26.55
N SER A 16 -1.42 17.44 26.88
CA SER A 16 -0.32 17.33 25.95
C SER A 16 0.14 15.87 25.88
N ILE A 17 0.10 15.28 24.69
CA ILE A 17 0.63 13.94 24.44
C ILE A 17 2.13 14.06 24.18
N TYR A 18 2.93 13.58 25.12
CA TYR A 18 4.36 13.44 24.90
C TYR A 18 4.63 12.24 24.00
N ARG A 19 5.29 12.48 22.87
CA ARG A 19 5.78 11.44 21.96
C ARG A 19 7.29 11.33 22.10
N GLY A 20 7.77 10.10 22.33
CA GLY A 20 9.20 9.83 22.35
C GLY A 20 9.84 10.09 20.96
N PRO A 21 11.18 10.16 20.88
CA PRO A 21 11.89 10.54 19.65
C PRO A 21 11.67 9.58 18.47
N ASN A 22 11.24 8.36 18.74
CA ASN A 22 10.97 7.33 17.73
C ASN A 22 9.48 7.18 17.38
N ILE A 23 8.61 8.06 17.90
CA ILE A 23 7.18 8.02 17.62
C ILE A 23 6.84 9.16 16.64
N GLY A 24 6.58 8.78 15.40
CA GLY A 24 6.12 9.70 14.37
C GLY A 24 4.65 10.10 14.51
N ALA A 25 4.20 11.08 13.74
CA ALA A 25 2.79 11.34 13.58
C ALA A 25 2.10 10.12 12.93
N PRO A 26 0.86 9.77 13.34
CA PRO A 26 0.12 8.74 12.63
C PRO A 26 -0.08 9.17 11.17
N PRO A 27 0.17 8.27 10.20
CA PRO A 27 -0.06 8.59 8.80
C PRO A 27 -1.56 8.71 8.52
N ALA A 28 -1.92 9.57 7.60
CA ALA A 28 -3.24 9.63 7.02
C ALA A 28 -3.18 9.07 5.59
N ASN A 29 -4.26 8.44 5.14
CA ASN A 29 -4.43 8.04 3.76
C ASN A 29 -5.44 8.97 3.09
N ASP A 30 -5.15 9.39 1.87
CA ASP A 30 -6.09 10.14 1.07
C ASP A 30 -7.25 9.24 0.61
N PRO A 31 -8.47 9.77 0.44
CA PRO A 31 -9.59 9.01 -0.10
C PRO A 31 -9.25 8.36 -1.44
N MET A 32 -9.93 7.24 -1.75
CA MET A 32 -9.84 6.63 -3.07
C MET A 32 -10.35 7.62 -4.12
N PRO A 33 -9.57 7.91 -5.19
CA PRO A 33 -10.04 8.76 -6.28
C PRO A 33 -11.21 8.11 -7.04
N GLU A 34 -11.95 8.90 -7.80
CA GLU A 34 -13.01 8.38 -8.70
C GLU A 34 -12.40 7.48 -9.78
N ASP A 35 -11.36 7.98 -10.45
CA ASP A 35 -10.52 7.22 -11.37
C ASP A 35 -9.13 7.08 -10.76
N LEU A 36 -8.64 5.86 -10.64
CA LEU A 36 -7.27 5.63 -10.15
C LEU A 36 -6.31 5.72 -11.33
N ARG A 37 -5.48 6.75 -11.32
CA ARG A 37 -4.35 6.91 -12.24
C ARG A 37 -3.06 6.81 -11.46
N GLY A 38 -2.18 5.95 -11.93
CA GLY A 38 -0.93 5.71 -11.23
C GLY A 38 0.13 5.09 -12.13
N LYS A 39 1.31 4.96 -11.56
CA LYS A 39 2.46 4.37 -12.22
C LYS A 39 2.84 3.06 -11.54
N ILE A 40 3.19 2.03 -12.31
CA ILE A 40 3.76 0.80 -11.77
C ILE A 40 5.17 1.12 -11.25
N THR A 41 5.26 1.44 -9.98
CA THR A 41 6.53 1.86 -9.35
C THR A 41 7.47 0.69 -9.10
N ILE A 42 6.89 -0.52 -8.95
CA ILE A 42 7.65 -1.76 -8.84
C ILE A 42 6.87 -2.92 -9.46
N LYS A 43 7.58 -3.80 -10.16
CA LYS A 43 7.11 -5.12 -10.57
C LYS A 43 7.97 -6.16 -9.87
N VAL A 44 7.34 -7.08 -9.14
CA VAL A 44 8.02 -8.11 -8.34
C VAL A 44 7.56 -9.50 -8.74
N ASP A 45 8.46 -10.45 -8.62
CA ASP A 45 8.24 -11.85 -8.98
C ASP A 45 7.29 -12.59 -8.02
N ASP A 46 7.22 -13.91 -8.15
CA ASP A 46 6.44 -14.79 -7.29
C ASP A 46 7.01 -14.88 -5.86
N TYR A 47 6.14 -15.23 -4.91
CA TYR A 47 6.48 -15.54 -3.51
C TYR A 47 7.12 -14.40 -2.73
N VAL A 48 6.71 -13.19 -3.01
CA VAL A 48 7.14 -12.02 -2.25
C VAL A 48 6.57 -12.05 -0.85
N THR A 49 7.45 -12.11 0.14
CA THR A 49 7.07 -12.19 1.55
C THR A 49 6.83 -10.82 2.15
N THR A 50 6.15 -10.77 3.30
CA THR A 50 6.01 -9.53 4.10
C THR A 50 7.35 -8.97 4.56
N ASP A 51 8.41 -9.80 4.68
CA ASP A 51 9.79 -9.36 4.94
C ASP A 51 10.44 -8.70 3.71
N HIS A 52 10.11 -9.14 2.51
CA HIS A 52 10.54 -8.47 1.29
C HIS A 52 9.87 -7.10 1.13
N ILE A 53 8.58 -6.99 1.51
CA ILE A 53 7.84 -5.73 1.41
C ILE A 53 8.31 -4.76 2.50
N MET A 54 8.40 -5.24 3.74
CA MET A 54 8.76 -4.42 4.89
C MET A 54 9.74 -5.17 5.79
N PRO A 55 11.04 -4.94 5.63
CA PRO A 55 12.06 -5.65 6.39
C PRO A 55 11.92 -5.44 7.91
N ALA A 56 12.01 -6.54 8.66
CA ALA A 56 12.05 -6.52 10.12
C ALA A 56 13.48 -6.32 10.66
N GLY A 57 13.93 -7.17 11.54
CA GLY A 57 15.28 -7.16 12.11
C GLY A 57 15.63 -5.79 12.71
N SER A 58 16.74 -5.22 12.30
CA SER A 58 17.23 -3.93 12.81
C SER A 58 16.31 -2.75 12.48
N ARG A 59 15.41 -2.88 11.51
CA ARG A 59 14.46 -1.84 11.08
C ARG A 59 13.25 -1.72 12.03
N LEU A 60 12.93 -2.76 12.81
CA LEU A 60 11.80 -2.77 13.76
C LEU A 60 11.82 -1.63 14.80
N LYS A 61 12.97 -1.08 15.10
CA LYS A 61 13.10 0.08 16.01
C LYS A 61 12.32 1.31 15.51
N TYR A 62 12.00 1.37 14.22
CA TYR A 62 11.25 2.47 13.59
C TYR A 62 9.74 2.21 13.49
N ARG A 63 9.24 1.05 13.95
CA ARG A 63 7.82 0.66 13.77
C ARG A 63 6.79 1.70 14.23
N SER A 64 7.13 2.53 15.21
CA SER A 64 6.28 3.61 15.70
C SER A 64 6.53 4.95 15.00
N ASN A 65 7.40 4.97 14.00
CA ASN A 65 7.69 6.13 13.15
C ASN A 65 7.53 5.71 11.68
N VAL A 66 6.26 5.71 11.23
CA VAL A 66 5.91 5.24 9.87
C VAL A 66 6.67 5.99 8.78
N PRO A 67 6.81 7.34 8.82
CA PRO A 67 7.62 8.04 7.83
C PRO A 67 9.05 7.47 7.72
N LYS A 68 9.72 7.27 8.86
CA LYS A 68 11.08 6.72 8.87
C LYS A 68 11.13 5.25 8.48
N TYR A 69 10.14 4.46 8.89
CA TYR A 69 10.09 3.04 8.55
C TYR A 69 9.83 2.82 7.07
N SER A 70 9.02 3.69 6.45
CA SER A 70 8.69 3.62 5.03
C SER A 70 9.89 3.79 4.09
N GLU A 71 10.99 4.38 4.56
CA GLU A 71 12.23 4.47 3.78
C GLU A 71 12.82 3.09 3.41
N PHE A 72 12.36 2.02 4.04
CA PHE A 72 12.86 0.66 3.85
C PHE A 72 11.88 -0.26 3.10
N VAL A 73 10.76 0.28 2.60
CA VAL A 73 9.80 -0.50 1.80
C VAL A 73 10.49 -1.06 0.56
N PHE A 74 10.36 -2.36 0.34
CA PHE A 74 11.00 -3.15 -0.71
C PHE A 74 12.54 -3.07 -0.75
N GLU A 75 13.20 -2.59 0.32
CA GLU A 75 14.66 -2.48 0.37
C GLU A 75 15.41 -3.74 -0.09
N PRO A 76 14.97 -4.99 0.24
CA PRO A 76 15.64 -6.20 -0.22
C PRO A 76 15.52 -6.50 -1.71
N LEU A 77 14.49 -5.95 -2.38
CA LEU A 77 14.21 -6.19 -3.80
C LEU A 77 14.63 -5.02 -4.67
N ASP A 78 14.39 -3.81 -4.19
CA ASP A 78 14.68 -2.56 -4.89
C ASP A 78 14.95 -1.44 -3.86
N PRO A 79 16.20 -1.21 -3.49
CA PRO A 79 16.58 -0.18 -2.51
C PRO A 79 16.14 1.25 -2.87
N GLU A 80 15.88 1.52 -4.16
CA GLU A 80 15.48 2.84 -4.64
C GLU A 80 13.95 3.03 -4.68
N PHE A 81 13.18 1.97 -4.41
CA PHE A 81 11.71 2.03 -4.47
C PHE A 81 11.15 3.16 -3.62
N SER A 82 11.53 3.22 -2.34
CA SER A 82 10.95 4.19 -1.39
C SER A 82 11.18 5.63 -1.82
N ARG A 83 12.36 5.93 -2.38
CA ARG A 83 12.67 7.26 -2.91
C ARG A 83 11.79 7.60 -4.11
N ARG A 84 11.72 6.70 -5.11
CA ARG A 84 10.88 6.91 -6.30
C ARG A 84 9.41 7.06 -5.94
N ALA A 85 8.92 6.19 -5.04
CA ALA A 85 7.52 6.23 -4.61
C ALA A 85 7.18 7.54 -3.89
N ALA A 86 8.07 8.04 -3.03
CA ALA A 86 7.89 9.33 -2.37
C ALA A 86 7.88 10.49 -3.37
N GLU A 87 8.79 10.49 -4.35
CA GLU A 87 8.85 11.50 -5.40
C GLU A 87 7.56 11.55 -6.24
N LEU A 88 6.99 10.39 -6.59
CA LEU A 88 5.72 10.31 -7.32
C LEU A 88 4.54 10.78 -6.47
N ARG A 89 4.45 10.33 -5.21
CA ARG A 89 3.44 10.80 -4.26
C ARG A 89 3.46 12.32 -4.12
N ASP A 90 4.65 12.92 -3.98
CA ASP A 90 4.81 14.37 -3.82
C ASP A 90 4.44 15.15 -5.11
N GLN A 91 4.25 14.46 -6.23
CA GLN A 91 3.73 14.96 -7.51
C GLN A 91 2.26 14.59 -7.74
N ASP A 92 1.54 14.12 -6.71
CA ASP A 92 0.15 13.64 -6.79
C ASP A 92 -0.04 12.45 -7.77
N VAL A 93 1.02 11.65 -7.99
CA VAL A 93 0.95 10.43 -8.78
C VAL A 93 0.88 9.22 -7.84
N HIS A 94 -0.16 8.41 -8.01
CA HIS A 94 -0.32 7.20 -7.21
C HIS A 94 0.69 6.12 -7.62
N ASN A 95 1.17 5.39 -6.63
CA ASN A 95 2.04 4.25 -6.84
C ASN A 95 1.19 2.96 -6.96
N LEU A 96 1.56 2.12 -7.91
CA LEU A 96 0.96 0.80 -8.13
C LEU A 96 2.05 -0.26 -8.04
N VAL A 97 1.68 -1.44 -7.56
CA VAL A 97 2.56 -2.60 -7.45
C VAL A 97 2.03 -3.70 -8.35
N ALA A 98 2.87 -4.24 -9.24
CA ALA A 98 2.57 -5.46 -9.98
C ALA A 98 3.35 -6.62 -9.35
N ALA A 99 2.68 -7.75 -9.07
CA ALA A 99 3.27 -8.87 -8.37
C ALA A 99 2.87 -10.23 -8.98
N GLY A 100 3.72 -11.21 -8.77
CA GLY A 100 3.46 -12.59 -9.18
C GLY A 100 2.53 -13.34 -8.22
N VAL A 101 2.76 -14.65 -8.11
CA VAL A 101 1.97 -15.56 -7.28
C VAL A 101 2.31 -15.40 -5.79
N SER A 102 1.30 -15.50 -4.92
CA SER A 102 1.48 -15.55 -3.45
C SER A 102 2.15 -14.30 -2.86
N TYR A 103 1.67 -13.11 -3.28
CA TYR A 103 2.15 -11.84 -2.74
C TYR A 103 1.74 -11.64 -1.28
N GLY A 104 2.69 -11.23 -0.44
CA GLY A 104 2.48 -10.97 0.99
C GLY A 104 2.55 -12.22 1.88
N GLN A 105 3.29 -13.24 1.44
CA GLN A 105 3.49 -14.48 2.18
C GLN A 105 4.21 -14.27 3.52
N GLY A 106 3.93 -15.13 4.50
CA GLY A 106 4.62 -15.14 5.79
C GLY A 106 3.81 -14.56 6.93
N SER A 107 4.47 -13.94 7.91
CA SER A 107 3.79 -13.43 9.11
C SER A 107 2.91 -12.21 8.80
N SER A 108 1.78 -12.12 9.50
CA SER A 108 0.91 -10.93 9.41
C SER A 108 1.65 -9.69 9.92
N ARG A 109 1.90 -8.74 9.02
CA ARG A 109 2.55 -7.48 9.33
C ARG A 109 1.76 -6.33 8.73
N GLU A 110 1.10 -5.59 9.58
CA GLU A 110 0.36 -4.38 9.17
C GLU A 110 1.26 -3.37 8.47
N HIS A 111 2.51 -3.25 8.90
CA HIS A 111 3.49 -2.33 8.29
C HIS A 111 3.81 -2.66 6.83
N ALA A 112 3.62 -3.92 6.39
CA ALA A 112 3.76 -4.31 4.99
C ALA A 112 2.62 -3.77 4.10
N ALA A 113 1.58 -3.18 4.71
CA ALA A 113 0.54 -2.41 4.01
C ALA A 113 0.58 -0.92 4.41
N LEU A 114 0.75 -0.63 5.70
CA LEU A 114 0.80 0.73 6.24
C LEU A 114 1.94 1.59 5.64
N CYS A 115 3.14 1.02 5.53
CA CYS A 115 4.29 1.75 4.98
C CYS A 115 4.18 2.00 3.47
N PRO A 116 3.79 1.03 2.63
CA PRO A 116 3.44 1.28 1.23
C PRO A 116 2.32 2.33 1.07
N MET A 117 1.26 2.27 1.86
CA MET A 117 0.21 3.29 1.85
C MET A 117 0.77 4.69 2.10
N TYR A 118 1.63 4.85 3.11
CA TYR A 118 2.27 6.12 3.40
C TYR A 118 3.10 6.66 2.22
N LEU A 119 3.68 5.77 1.42
CA LEU A 119 4.39 6.13 0.18
C LEU A 119 3.46 6.37 -1.02
N GLY A 120 2.13 6.35 -0.83
CA GLY A 120 1.16 6.61 -1.89
C GLY A 120 0.80 5.41 -2.75
N VAL A 121 1.09 4.18 -2.29
CA VAL A 121 0.60 2.96 -2.96
C VAL A 121 -0.91 2.88 -2.79
N LYS A 122 -1.66 2.80 -3.90
CA LYS A 122 -3.14 2.73 -3.93
C LYS A 122 -3.69 1.38 -4.39
N ALA A 123 -2.91 0.63 -5.16
CA ALA A 123 -3.33 -0.71 -5.58
C ALA A 123 -2.14 -1.66 -5.70
N VAL A 124 -2.42 -2.93 -5.47
CA VAL A 124 -1.56 -4.07 -5.77
C VAL A 124 -2.30 -4.95 -6.77
N MET A 125 -1.68 -5.23 -7.90
CA MET A 125 -2.18 -6.12 -8.95
C MET A 125 -1.29 -7.37 -8.96
N ALA A 126 -1.81 -8.52 -8.59
CA ALA A 126 -1.01 -9.74 -8.45
C ALA A 126 -1.68 -10.96 -9.12
N LYS A 127 -0.89 -11.98 -9.44
CA LYS A 127 -1.45 -13.28 -9.86
C LYS A 127 -2.24 -13.91 -8.70
N SER A 128 -1.75 -13.79 -7.47
CA SER A 128 -2.50 -14.12 -6.26
C SER A 128 -1.92 -13.38 -5.04
N ILE A 129 -2.77 -13.12 -4.04
CA ILE A 129 -2.40 -12.41 -2.82
C ILE A 129 -2.78 -13.26 -1.61
N GLU A 130 -1.89 -13.33 -0.63
CA GLU A 130 -2.14 -14.03 0.61
C GLU A 130 -3.31 -13.39 1.38
N ARG A 131 -4.25 -14.21 1.84
CA ARG A 131 -5.53 -13.77 2.43
C ARG A 131 -5.37 -12.74 3.56
N ILE A 132 -4.43 -12.97 4.47
CA ILE A 132 -4.20 -12.06 5.60
C ILE A 132 -3.62 -10.74 5.10
N HIS A 133 -2.72 -10.80 4.12
CA HIS A 133 -2.11 -9.60 3.55
C HIS A 133 -3.13 -8.78 2.74
N ALA A 134 -4.00 -9.44 1.98
CA ALA A 134 -5.11 -8.76 1.29
C ALA A 134 -6.01 -8.00 2.26
N ALA A 135 -6.37 -8.60 3.41
CA ALA A 135 -7.12 -7.92 4.46
C ALA A 135 -6.36 -6.70 5.03
N ASN A 136 -5.05 -6.81 5.22
CA ASN A 136 -4.22 -5.68 5.67
C ASN A 136 -4.18 -4.56 4.61
N LEU A 137 -4.05 -4.88 3.33
CA LEU A 137 -4.07 -3.89 2.25
C LEU A 137 -5.38 -3.10 2.26
N VAL A 138 -6.53 -3.79 2.32
CA VAL A 138 -7.87 -3.17 2.41
C VAL A 138 -7.99 -2.26 3.63
N ASN A 139 -7.52 -2.72 4.80
CA ASN A 139 -7.57 -1.94 6.05
C ASN A 139 -6.82 -0.61 5.95
N PHE A 140 -5.82 -0.54 5.10
CA PHE A 140 -5.05 0.70 4.86
C PHE A 140 -5.41 1.40 3.55
N GLY A 141 -6.54 1.01 2.90
CA GLY A 141 -7.05 1.67 1.70
C GLY A 141 -6.20 1.43 0.45
N ILE A 142 -5.53 0.29 0.39
CA ILE A 142 -4.87 -0.21 -0.81
C ILE A 142 -5.76 -1.29 -1.42
N VAL A 143 -6.12 -1.17 -2.69
CA VAL A 143 -6.97 -2.17 -3.36
C VAL A 143 -6.13 -3.37 -3.79
N PRO A 144 -6.45 -4.59 -3.29
CA PRO A 144 -5.80 -5.81 -3.73
C PRO A 144 -6.54 -6.39 -4.94
N PHE A 145 -5.97 -6.27 -6.11
CA PHE A 145 -6.49 -6.88 -7.33
C PHE A 145 -5.79 -8.18 -7.67
N THR A 146 -6.53 -9.11 -8.27
CA THR A 146 -5.96 -10.30 -8.90
C THR A 146 -6.24 -10.28 -10.39
N PHE A 147 -5.24 -10.62 -11.21
CA PHE A 147 -5.43 -10.72 -12.65
C PHE A 147 -6.46 -11.80 -13.01
N VAL A 148 -7.45 -11.45 -13.81
CA VAL A 148 -8.38 -12.44 -14.40
C VAL A 148 -7.63 -13.42 -15.30
N LYS A 149 -6.61 -12.92 -16.02
CA LYS A 149 -5.67 -13.73 -16.78
C LYS A 149 -4.27 -13.49 -16.23
N GLU A 150 -3.65 -14.53 -15.70
CA GLU A 150 -2.29 -14.44 -15.14
C GLU A 150 -1.25 -13.91 -16.14
N SER A 151 -1.45 -14.16 -17.45
CA SER A 151 -0.60 -13.65 -18.52
C SER A 151 -0.57 -12.12 -18.61
N ASP A 152 -1.61 -11.44 -18.11
CA ASP A 152 -1.67 -9.97 -18.15
C ASP A 152 -0.58 -9.35 -17.26
N TYR A 153 -0.13 -10.09 -16.22
CA TYR A 153 1.06 -9.71 -15.45
C TYR A 153 2.31 -9.56 -16.33
N ASP A 154 2.47 -10.42 -17.35
CA ASP A 154 3.69 -10.43 -18.16
C ASP A 154 3.78 -9.18 -19.06
N SER A 155 2.63 -8.64 -19.47
CA SER A 155 2.57 -7.44 -20.32
C SER A 155 2.95 -6.17 -19.57
N LEU A 156 2.60 -6.06 -18.30
CA LEU A 156 2.89 -4.89 -17.49
C LEU A 156 4.39 -4.75 -17.15
N LYS A 157 4.88 -3.53 -17.17
CA LYS A 157 6.29 -3.22 -16.85
C LYS A 157 6.37 -2.15 -15.76
N ARG A 158 7.53 -2.09 -15.12
CA ARG A 158 7.84 -0.96 -14.25
C ARG A 158 7.83 0.32 -15.09
N ASP A 159 7.33 1.38 -14.52
CA ASP A 159 7.14 2.72 -15.08
C ASP A 159 5.97 2.86 -16.07
N ASP A 160 5.18 1.81 -16.30
CA ASP A 160 3.94 1.93 -17.06
C ASP A 160 2.92 2.79 -16.33
N ASP A 161 2.22 3.63 -17.09
CA ASP A 161 1.10 4.44 -16.61
C ASP A 161 -0.20 3.63 -16.74
N VAL A 162 -0.85 3.38 -15.61
CA VAL A 162 -2.08 2.59 -15.56
C VAL A 162 -3.24 3.44 -15.07
N GLU A 163 -4.39 3.30 -15.71
CA GLU A 163 -5.65 3.93 -15.34
C GLU A 163 -6.72 2.87 -15.08
N ILE A 164 -7.42 3.00 -13.96
CA ILE A 164 -8.59 2.19 -13.59
C ILE A 164 -9.76 3.15 -13.43
N PRO A 165 -10.56 3.36 -14.49
CA PRO A 165 -11.66 4.33 -14.45
C PRO A 165 -12.80 3.83 -13.57
N GLY A 166 -13.49 4.75 -12.90
CA GLY A 166 -14.67 4.47 -12.07
C GLY A 166 -14.40 3.54 -10.89
N ILE A 167 -13.17 3.45 -10.41
CA ILE A 167 -12.79 2.49 -9.36
C ILE A 167 -13.59 2.67 -8.07
N ARG A 168 -13.88 3.92 -7.68
CA ARG A 168 -14.67 4.19 -6.48
C ARG A 168 -16.07 3.59 -6.59
N ASP A 169 -16.74 3.86 -7.70
CA ASP A 169 -18.09 3.33 -7.97
C ASP A 169 -18.09 1.81 -8.07
N ALA A 170 -17.06 1.22 -8.68
CA ALA A 170 -16.92 -0.23 -8.79
C ALA A 170 -16.78 -0.89 -7.39
N ILE A 171 -15.97 -0.29 -6.50
CA ILE A 171 -15.84 -0.76 -5.11
C ILE A 171 -17.18 -0.62 -4.36
N GLU A 172 -17.87 0.50 -4.50
CA GLU A 172 -19.18 0.74 -3.84
C GLU A 172 -20.25 -0.23 -4.32
N ARG A 173 -20.26 -0.59 -5.60
CA ARG A 173 -21.17 -1.61 -6.16
C ARG A 173 -20.77 -3.04 -5.82
N GLY A 174 -19.51 -3.27 -5.42
CA GLY A 174 -18.96 -4.61 -5.21
C GLY A 174 -18.73 -5.37 -6.51
N ASP A 175 -18.28 -4.67 -7.56
CA ASP A 175 -17.99 -5.29 -8.85
C ASP A 175 -16.86 -6.33 -8.67
N GLU A 176 -17.05 -7.52 -9.24
CA GLU A 176 -16.07 -8.62 -9.15
C GLU A 176 -14.90 -8.45 -10.12
N VAL A 177 -15.07 -7.68 -11.18
CA VAL A 177 -14.08 -7.44 -12.23
C VAL A 177 -14.07 -5.96 -12.60
N VAL A 178 -12.89 -5.38 -12.70
CA VAL A 178 -12.67 -4.02 -13.18
C VAL A 178 -11.73 -4.01 -14.39
N GLU A 179 -11.87 -3.00 -15.23
CA GLU A 179 -10.99 -2.79 -16.38
C GLU A 179 -9.88 -1.81 -15.99
N ALA A 180 -8.65 -2.21 -16.23
CA ALA A 180 -7.48 -1.35 -16.16
C ALA A 180 -6.91 -1.14 -17.57
N PHE A 181 -6.35 0.03 -17.81
CA PHE A 181 -5.75 0.40 -19.09
C PHE A 181 -4.29 0.77 -18.85
N ASP A 182 -3.38 -0.02 -19.40
CA ASP A 182 -2.00 0.39 -19.55
C ASP A 182 -1.92 1.44 -20.66
N ARG A 183 -1.72 2.68 -20.27
CA ARG A 183 -1.65 3.82 -21.19
C ARG A 183 -0.31 3.88 -21.92
N THR A 184 0.71 3.25 -21.39
CA THR A 184 2.05 3.19 -22.00
C THR A 184 2.08 2.18 -23.15
N ALA A 185 1.57 0.97 -22.91
CA ALA A 185 1.53 -0.09 -23.93
C ALA A 185 0.28 -0.02 -24.83
N GLY A 186 -0.78 0.68 -24.40
CA GLY A 186 -2.07 0.71 -25.08
C GLY A 186 -2.88 -0.58 -24.90
N GLU A 187 -2.61 -1.31 -23.82
CA GLU A 187 -3.23 -2.60 -23.55
C GLU A 187 -4.32 -2.50 -22.48
N LYS A 188 -5.28 -3.41 -22.54
CA LYS A 188 -6.33 -3.56 -21.54
C LYS A 188 -6.05 -4.79 -20.68
N VAL A 189 -6.18 -4.62 -19.37
CA VAL A 189 -6.00 -5.66 -18.37
C VAL A 189 -7.31 -5.82 -17.59
N LEU A 190 -7.70 -7.04 -17.27
CA LEU A 190 -8.83 -7.34 -16.40
C LEU A 190 -8.34 -7.75 -15.01
N LEU A 191 -8.87 -7.09 -13.99
CA LEU A 191 -8.48 -7.24 -12.58
C LEU A 191 -9.68 -7.67 -11.73
#